data_3d9f7cfee6073d8688062c1a52599d7c
#
_entry.id   3d9f7cfee6073d8688062c1a52599d7c
#
_cell.length_a   1.000
_cell.length_b   1.000
_cell.length_c   1.000
_cell.angle_alpha   90.00
_cell.angle_beta   90.00
_cell.angle_gamma   90.00
#
_symmetry.space_group_name_H-M   'P 1'
#
loop_
_entity.id
_entity.type
_entity.pdbx_description
1 polymer ?
#
loop_
_entity_poly.entity_id
_entity_poly.type
_entity_poly.pdbx_seq_one_letter_code
_entity_poly.pdbx_strand_id
1 'polypeptide(L)'
;MRRLVGRAWLGALIVAATGAFHAQQLQYLSGQSVAPFFEGWEQNGDGSFNMVFGYINRNYREELIIPLGPANRIEPAPLEQPQPTYFYPRRHRFMFRVKVPKDWGKKDVVWTLTANGKTEKAIGYLVPEQAIDDDVISRNRGGGGGPETRHRQSLSKATPGEGRPSAPR
;
A
#
# COMPACT_ATOMS: atom_id res chain seq x y z
N MET A 1 -15.20 42.60 77.80
CA MET A 1 -15.25 42.92 76.39
C MET A 1 -14.27 42.01 75.65
N ARG A 2 -14.76 40.94 75.03
CA ARG A 2 -13.93 39.96 74.25
C ARG A 2 -14.41 40.04 72.83
N ARG A 3 -13.54 40.48 71.92
CA ARG A 3 -13.79 40.50 70.48
C ARG A 3 -13.43 39.14 69.90
N LEU A 4 -14.44 38.47 69.34
CA LEU A 4 -14.26 37.28 68.55
C LEU A 4 -13.79 37.68 67.13
N VAL A 5 -12.58 37.20 66.74
CA VAL A 5 -12.04 37.34 65.41
C VAL A 5 -12.44 36.12 64.61
N GLY A 6 -13.34 36.30 63.67
CA GLY A 6 -13.77 35.24 62.74
C GLY A 6 -12.65 34.97 61.71
N ARG A 7 -12.16 33.75 61.70
CA ARG A 7 -11.26 33.25 60.61
C ARG A 7 -12.11 32.84 59.40
N ALA A 8 -12.07 33.66 58.36
CA ALA A 8 -12.62 33.29 57.06
C ALA A 8 -11.67 32.31 56.36
N TRP A 9 -12.14 31.11 56.12
CA TRP A 9 -11.45 30.12 55.31
C TRP A 9 -11.80 30.40 53.81
N LEU A 10 -10.85 30.96 53.04
CA LEU A 10 -10.95 31.01 51.61
C LEU A 10 -10.55 29.65 51.05
N GLY A 11 -11.55 28.85 50.66
CA GLY A 11 -11.38 27.63 49.92
C GLY A 11 -10.98 27.97 48.44
N ALA A 12 -9.73 27.75 48.10
CA ALA A 12 -9.29 27.87 46.73
C ALA A 12 -9.79 26.64 45.95
N LEU A 13 -10.72 26.85 45.03
CA LEU A 13 -11.24 25.84 44.10
C LEU A 13 -10.20 25.74 42.94
N ILE A 14 -9.30 24.75 43.00
CA ILE A 14 -8.40 24.42 41.88
C ILE A 14 -9.23 23.60 40.88
N VAL A 15 -9.73 24.25 39.86
CA VAL A 15 -10.30 23.58 38.67
C VAL A 15 -9.13 23.04 37.86
N ALA A 16 -8.82 21.76 37.99
CA ALA A 16 -7.89 21.05 37.10
C ALA A 16 -8.58 20.91 35.74
N ALA A 17 -8.25 21.83 34.83
CA ALA A 17 -8.61 21.66 33.41
C ALA A 17 -7.74 20.53 32.83
N THR A 18 -8.26 19.31 32.84
CA THR A 18 -7.70 18.21 32.07
C THR A 18 -7.97 18.47 30.61
N GLY A 19 -7.07 19.21 29.98
CA GLY A 19 -7.05 19.36 28.51
C GLY A 19 -6.82 17.99 27.88
N ALA A 20 -7.87 17.42 27.31
CA ALA A 20 -7.75 16.24 26.45
C ALA A 20 -6.94 16.68 25.23
N PHE A 21 -5.65 16.35 25.22
CA PHE A 21 -4.82 16.49 24.02
C PHE A 21 -5.32 15.46 23.00
N HIS A 22 -6.24 15.86 22.15
CA HIS A 22 -6.55 15.12 20.95
C HIS A 22 -5.32 15.23 20.06
N ALA A 23 -4.55 14.13 19.95
CA ALA A 23 -3.50 14.01 18.96
C ALA A 23 -4.16 14.12 17.59
N GLN A 24 -4.15 15.31 17.02
CA GLN A 24 -4.67 15.57 15.69
C GLN A 24 -3.72 14.87 14.71
N GLN A 25 -4.18 13.77 14.13
CA GLN A 25 -3.40 13.05 13.14
C GLN A 25 -3.25 13.97 11.91
N LEU A 26 -2.04 14.48 11.71
CA LEU A 26 -1.75 15.39 10.62
C LEU A 26 -1.94 14.67 9.28
N GLN A 27 -2.93 15.06 8.51
CA GLN A 27 -3.24 14.49 7.21
C GLN A 27 -2.79 15.46 6.12
N TYR A 28 -1.79 15.06 5.36
CA TYR A 28 -1.33 15.83 4.23
C TYR A 28 -2.18 15.56 2.99
N LEU A 29 -2.79 16.59 2.42
CA LEU A 29 -3.58 16.48 1.20
C LEU A 29 -2.68 16.22 -0.02
N SER A 30 -1.50 16.86 -0.06
CA SER A 30 -0.53 16.83 -1.15
C SER A 30 0.90 17.07 -0.66
N GLY A 31 1.88 16.94 -1.55
CA GLY A 31 3.29 17.24 -1.31
C GLY A 31 4.08 16.12 -0.61
N GLN A 32 3.47 14.96 -0.34
CA GLN A 32 4.14 13.84 0.31
C GLN A 32 4.70 12.85 -0.71
N SER A 33 5.69 12.06 -0.26
CA SER A 33 6.30 11.02 -1.08
C SER A 33 5.40 9.80 -1.28
N VAL A 34 5.78 9.00 -2.28
CA VAL A 34 5.28 7.64 -2.49
C VAL A 34 6.34 6.66 -2.00
N ALA A 35 5.97 5.78 -1.07
CA ALA A 35 6.84 4.73 -0.58
C ALA A 35 6.51 3.40 -1.24
N PRO A 36 7.47 2.75 -1.90
CA PRO A 36 7.33 1.38 -2.38
C PRO A 36 7.41 0.39 -1.23
N PHE A 37 6.79 -0.79 -1.39
CA PHE A 37 6.86 -1.89 -0.43
C PHE A 37 7.05 -3.22 -1.14
N PHE A 38 7.90 -4.07 -0.58
CA PHE A 38 7.93 -5.48 -0.90
C PHE A 38 6.86 -6.19 -0.05
N GLU A 39 5.95 -6.91 -0.73
CA GLU A 39 4.82 -7.58 -0.07
C GLU A 39 5.11 -9.07 0.17
N GLY A 40 6.14 -9.62 -0.49
CA GLY A 40 6.53 -11.02 -0.44
C GLY A 40 6.75 -11.61 -1.83
N TRP A 41 6.89 -12.93 -1.90
CA TRP A 41 7.12 -13.64 -3.15
C TRP A 41 6.21 -14.87 -3.31
N GLU A 42 5.93 -15.21 -4.55
CA GLU A 42 5.14 -16.38 -4.95
C GLU A 42 6.01 -17.32 -5.79
N GLN A 43 5.87 -18.62 -5.65
CA GLN A 43 6.51 -19.60 -6.53
C GLN A 43 5.59 -19.94 -7.70
N ASN A 44 6.13 -19.89 -8.91
CA ASN A 44 5.43 -20.29 -10.13
C ASN A 44 5.57 -21.80 -10.37
N GLY A 45 4.64 -22.36 -11.15
CA GLY A 45 4.65 -23.77 -11.51
C GLY A 45 5.86 -24.22 -12.33
N ASP A 46 6.57 -23.28 -12.99
CA ASP A 46 7.82 -23.53 -13.73
C ASP A 46 9.08 -23.46 -12.84
N GLY A 47 8.89 -23.25 -11.53
CA GLY A 47 9.96 -23.11 -10.56
C GLY A 47 10.58 -21.73 -10.47
N SER A 48 10.17 -20.78 -11.32
CA SER A 48 10.52 -19.36 -11.16
C SER A 48 9.77 -18.73 -10.00
N PHE A 49 10.12 -17.47 -9.66
CA PHE A 49 9.47 -16.74 -8.58
C PHE A 49 8.94 -15.40 -9.08
N ASN A 50 7.87 -14.92 -8.44
CA ASN A 50 7.36 -13.57 -8.60
C ASN A 50 7.64 -12.78 -7.33
N MET A 51 8.43 -11.71 -7.43
CA MET A 51 8.55 -10.71 -6.37
C MET A 51 7.37 -9.77 -6.45
N VAL A 52 6.59 -9.66 -5.39
CA VAL A 52 5.33 -8.92 -5.35
C VAL A 52 5.53 -7.59 -4.62
N PHE A 53 5.10 -6.52 -5.25
CA PHE A 53 5.27 -5.17 -4.74
C PHE A 53 3.94 -4.43 -4.65
N GLY A 54 3.90 -3.50 -3.72
CA GLY A 54 2.84 -2.51 -3.55
C GLY A 54 3.42 -1.16 -3.19
N TYR A 55 2.59 -0.17 -2.93
CA TYR A 55 3.04 1.15 -2.52
C TYR A 55 2.07 1.82 -1.55
N ILE A 56 2.52 2.88 -0.90
CA ILE A 56 1.68 3.87 -0.25
C ILE A 56 2.01 5.26 -0.78
N ASN A 57 1.04 5.90 -1.40
CA ASN A 57 1.06 7.33 -1.62
C ASN A 57 0.59 7.99 -0.32
N ARG A 58 1.49 8.74 0.33
CA ARG A 58 1.21 9.35 1.64
C ARG A 58 0.25 10.53 1.57
N ASN A 59 -0.04 11.00 0.36
CA ASN A 59 -1.04 12.04 0.11
C ASN A 59 -2.46 11.52 0.30
N TYR A 60 -3.36 12.38 0.72
CA TYR A 60 -4.79 12.07 0.83
C TYR A 60 -5.56 12.30 -0.47
N ARG A 61 -5.09 13.25 -1.31
CA ARG A 61 -5.77 13.63 -2.56
C ARG A 61 -4.86 13.70 -3.77
N GLU A 62 -3.58 13.96 -3.57
CA GLU A 62 -2.65 14.11 -4.69
C GLU A 62 -2.36 12.74 -5.33
N GLU A 63 -2.65 12.66 -6.60
CA GLU A 63 -2.27 11.57 -7.49
C GLU A 63 -0.97 11.97 -8.21
N LEU A 64 -0.05 11.04 -8.35
CA LEU A 64 1.28 11.33 -8.89
C LEU A 64 1.53 10.51 -10.16
N ILE A 65 2.12 11.15 -11.16
CA ILE A 65 2.64 10.49 -12.36
C ILE A 65 4.17 10.46 -12.25
N ILE A 66 4.75 9.26 -12.18
CA ILE A 66 6.19 9.06 -12.12
C ILE A 66 6.56 8.08 -13.26
N PRO A 67 7.00 8.60 -14.41
CA PRO A 67 7.37 7.77 -15.56
C PRO A 67 8.50 6.79 -15.25
N LEU A 68 8.57 5.70 -16.01
CA LEU A 68 9.72 4.79 -15.96
C LEU A 68 11.01 5.54 -16.27
N GLY A 69 12.06 5.23 -15.52
CA GLY A 69 13.35 5.87 -15.63
C GLY A 69 14.05 6.04 -14.29
N PRO A 70 14.96 7.01 -14.13
CA PRO A 70 15.74 7.18 -12.91
C PRO A 70 14.91 7.35 -11.63
N ALA A 71 13.72 7.96 -11.77
CA ALA A 71 12.80 8.20 -10.63
C ALA A 71 11.85 7.03 -10.34
N ASN A 72 11.76 6.04 -11.24
CA ASN A 72 10.88 4.88 -11.09
C ASN A 72 11.50 3.70 -11.86
N ARG A 73 12.31 2.88 -11.18
CA ARG A 73 13.04 1.79 -11.79
C ARG A 73 13.15 0.57 -10.91
N ILE A 74 13.27 -0.58 -11.55
CA ILE A 74 13.58 -1.87 -10.92
C ILE A 74 15.00 -2.28 -11.30
N GLU A 75 15.77 -2.73 -10.33
CA GLU A 75 17.13 -3.23 -10.48
C GLU A 75 17.24 -4.64 -9.89
N PRO A 76 18.19 -5.48 -10.38
CA PRO A 76 19.12 -5.22 -11.47
C PRO A 76 18.49 -5.34 -12.86
N ALA A 77 19.05 -4.64 -13.84
CA ALA A 77 18.73 -4.92 -15.22
C ALA A 77 19.31 -6.32 -15.63
N PRO A 78 18.69 -7.05 -16.55
CA PRO A 78 17.56 -6.68 -17.44
C PRO A 78 16.17 -7.15 -16.97
N LEU A 79 15.82 -7.01 -15.69
CA LEU A 79 14.48 -7.38 -15.22
C LEU A 79 13.40 -6.55 -15.92
N GLU A 80 12.21 -7.16 -16.05
CA GLU A 80 11.02 -6.46 -16.51
C GLU A 80 10.71 -5.25 -15.64
N GLN A 81 10.08 -4.24 -16.24
CA GLN A 81 9.69 -2.98 -15.59
C GLN A 81 8.16 -2.86 -15.53
N PRO A 82 7.45 -3.76 -14.78
CA PRO A 82 5.99 -3.79 -14.73
C PRO A 82 5.39 -2.82 -13.71
N GLN A 83 6.22 -2.02 -13.04
CA GLN A 83 5.77 -1.09 -12.01
C GLN A 83 4.85 0.00 -12.60
N PRO A 84 3.88 0.47 -11.80
CA PRO A 84 2.97 1.53 -12.23
C PRO A 84 3.71 2.85 -12.45
N THR A 85 3.14 3.68 -13.32
CA THR A 85 3.57 5.06 -13.53
C THR A 85 2.58 6.07 -12.96
N TYR A 86 1.41 5.60 -12.52
CA TYR A 86 0.36 6.39 -11.90
C TYR A 86 0.09 5.90 -10.47
N PHE A 87 0.10 6.81 -9.51
CA PHE A 87 0.05 6.50 -8.09
C PHE A 87 -1.15 7.16 -7.41
N TYR A 88 -2.22 6.39 -7.22
CA TYR A 88 -3.39 6.81 -6.47
C TYR A 88 -3.08 7.03 -4.99
N PRO A 89 -3.83 7.89 -4.29
CA PRO A 89 -3.67 8.12 -2.85
C PRO A 89 -3.79 6.85 -2.02
N ARG A 90 -3.09 6.80 -0.89
CA ARG A 90 -3.14 5.77 0.15
C ARG A 90 -2.43 4.48 -0.23
N ARG A 91 -2.76 3.38 0.46
CA ARG A 91 -2.09 2.08 0.36
C ARG A 91 -2.68 1.24 -0.76
N HIS A 92 -1.80 0.73 -1.62
CA HIS A 92 -2.11 -0.21 -2.68
C HIS A 92 -1.20 -1.42 -2.56
N ARG A 93 -1.77 -2.58 -2.23
CA ARG A 93 -1.05 -3.83 -2.02
C ARG A 93 -1.07 -4.70 -3.28
N PHE A 94 -0.05 -5.54 -3.43
CA PHE A 94 0.03 -6.57 -4.50
C PHE A 94 -0.20 -6.01 -5.90
N MET A 95 0.36 -4.82 -6.17
CA MET A 95 0.08 -4.06 -7.39
C MET A 95 0.68 -4.71 -8.64
N PHE A 96 1.90 -5.22 -8.53
CA PHE A 96 2.58 -5.83 -9.66
C PHE A 96 3.57 -6.91 -9.19
N ARG A 97 4.05 -7.68 -10.15
CA ARG A 97 4.97 -8.78 -9.96
C ARG A 97 6.18 -8.61 -10.87
N VAL A 98 7.36 -8.89 -10.32
CA VAL A 98 8.62 -8.97 -11.07
C VAL A 98 9.02 -10.43 -11.09
N LYS A 99 9.02 -11.05 -12.28
CA LYS A 99 9.44 -12.43 -12.44
C LYS A 99 10.96 -12.52 -12.38
N VAL A 100 11.44 -13.47 -11.55
CA VAL A 100 12.86 -13.83 -11.44
C VAL A 100 13.02 -15.33 -11.69
N PRO A 101 14.15 -15.76 -12.27
CA PRO A 101 14.37 -17.18 -12.59
C PRO A 101 14.53 -18.05 -11.35
N LYS A 102 14.38 -19.38 -11.50
CA LYS A 102 14.49 -20.36 -10.42
C LYS A 102 15.85 -20.35 -9.70
N ASP A 103 16.91 -19.96 -10.39
CA ASP A 103 18.28 -19.86 -9.88
C ASP A 103 18.63 -18.44 -9.38
N TRP A 104 17.61 -17.63 -9.05
CA TRP A 104 17.79 -16.26 -8.55
C TRP A 104 18.67 -16.21 -7.29
N GLY A 105 18.49 -17.17 -6.38
CA GLY A 105 19.30 -17.28 -5.17
C GLY A 105 19.07 -16.15 -4.18
N LYS A 106 20.16 -15.57 -3.67
CA LYS A 106 20.13 -14.49 -2.65
C LYS A 106 20.21 -13.09 -3.22
N LYS A 107 19.95 -12.91 -4.51
CA LYS A 107 19.97 -11.59 -5.14
C LYS A 107 18.72 -10.81 -4.76
N ASP A 108 18.89 -9.49 -4.63
CA ASP A 108 17.78 -8.58 -4.36
C ASP A 108 17.15 -8.08 -5.66
N VAL A 109 15.85 -7.79 -5.57
CA VAL A 109 15.15 -6.94 -6.54
C VAL A 109 14.84 -5.62 -5.85
N VAL A 110 15.35 -4.52 -6.38
CA VAL A 110 15.19 -3.19 -5.76
C VAL A 110 14.29 -2.32 -6.62
N TRP A 111 13.17 -1.93 -6.07
CA TRP A 111 12.31 -0.90 -6.67
C TRP A 111 12.61 0.45 -6.06
N THR A 112 13.08 1.39 -6.88
CA THR A 112 13.39 2.77 -6.48
C THR A 112 12.32 3.71 -6.99
N LEU A 113 11.76 4.54 -6.09
CA LEU A 113 10.82 5.60 -6.39
C LEU A 113 11.31 6.94 -5.86
N THR A 114 11.23 7.98 -6.70
CA THR A 114 11.47 9.36 -6.28
C THR A 114 10.23 10.19 -6.54
N ALA A 115 9.64 10.75 -5.49
CA ALA A 115 8.44 11.57 -5.54
C ALA A 115 8.58 12.75 -4.59
N ASN A 116 8.20 13.95 -5.04
CA ASN A 116 8.24 15.18 -4.25
C ASN A 116 9.60 15.39 -3.53
N GLY A 117 10.71 15.17 -4.28
CA GLY A 117 12.08 15.35 -3.80
C GLY A 117 12.60 14.26 -2.86
N LYS A 118 11.81 13.22 -2.54
CA LYS A 118 12.22 12.12 -1.67
C LYS A 118 12.34 10.81 -2.45
N THR A 119 13.51 10.15 -2.33
CA THR A 119 13.75 8.82 -2.88
C THR A 119 13.54 7.76 -1.82
N GLU A 120 12.72 6.77 -2.13
CA GLU A 120 12.47 5.60 -1.28
C GLU A 120 12.68 4.31 -2.08
N LYS A 121 13.03 3.22 -1.37
CA LYS A 121 13.33 1.92 -2.00
C LYS A 121 12.57 0.81 -1.29
N ALA A 122 12.10 -0.17 -2.07
CA ALA A 122 11.70 -1.47 -1.58
C ALA A 122 12.68 -2.52 -2.07
N ILE A 123 13.08 -3.42 -1.18
CA ILE A 123 14.01 -4.50 -1.48
C ILE A 123 13.26 -5.81 -1.36
N GLY A 124 13.14 -6.54 -2.47
CA GLY A 124 12.56 -7.87 -2.55
C GLY A 124 13.64 -8.95 -2.55
N TYR A 125 13.45 -9.98 -1.76
CA TYR A 125 14.39 -11.10 -1.63
C TYR A 125 13.64 -12.40 -1.30
N LEU A 126 14.27 -13.54 -1.63
CA LEU A 126 13.68 -14.86 -1.40
C LEU A 126 14.05 -15.37 -0.01
N VAL A 127 13.15 -15.21 0.97
CA VAL A 127 13.25 -15.86 2.29
C VAL A 127 11.93 -16.56 2.59
N PRO A 128 11.94 -17.74 3.23
CA PRO A 128 10.73 -18.53 3.47
C PRO A 128 9.62 -17.75 4.20
N GLU A 129 9.99 -16.87 5.13
CA GLU A 129 9.06 -16.10 5.96
C GLU A 129 8.25 -15.07 5.17
N GLN A 130 8.67 -14.74 3.94
CA GLN A 130 7.99 -13.81 3.06
C GLN A 130 7.34 -14.49 1.85
N ALA A 131 7.25 -15.81 1.87
CA ALA A 131 6.43 -16.53 0.91
C ALA A 131 4.95 -16.18 1.12
N ILE A 132 4.27 -15.83 0.05
CA ILE A 132 2.84 -15.52 0.05
C ILE A 132 2.10 -16.53 -0.81
N ASP A 133 0.93 -16.93 -0.32
CA ASP A 133 0.01 -17.80 -1.02
C ASP A 133 -1.28 -17.05 -1.36
N ASP A 134 -2.16 -17.69 -2.11
CA ASP A 134 -3.46 -17.13 -2.49
C ASP A 134 -4.33 -16.76 -1.27
N ASP A 135 -4.17 -17.47 -0.16
CA ASP A 135 -4.87 -17.18 1.09
C ASP A 135 -4.41 -15.87 1.72
N VAL A 136 -3.10 -15.61 1.72
CA VAL A 136 -2.54 -14.34 2.19
C VAL A 136 -3.06 -13.20 1.34
N ILE A 137 -3.04 -13.36 0.00
CA ILE A 137 -3.52 -12.34 -0.93
C ILE A 137 -5.01 -12.09 -0.72
N SER A 138 -5.83 -13.13 -0.63
CA SER A 138 -7.28 -13.01 -0.50
C SER A 138 -7.69 -12.30 0.79
N ARG A 139 -7.05 -12.63 1.91
CA ARG A 139 -7.29 -11.98 3.21
C ARG A 139 -6.91 -10.50 3.24
N ASN A 140 -5.93 -10.10 2.43
CA ASN A 140 -5.44 -8.72 2.38
C ASN A 140 -6.07 -7.86 1.27
N ARG A 141 -6.86 -8.44 0.36
CA ARG A 141 -7.55 -7.70 -0.73
C ARG A 141 -8.60 -6.68 -0.24
N GLY A 142 -9.10 -6.83 0.96
CA GLY A 142 -10.11 -5.93 1.55
C GLY A 142 -9.61 -4.53 1.94
N GLY A 143 -8.31 -4.26 1.87
CA GLY A 143 -7.69 -3.03 2.37
C GLY A 143 -7.23 -2.01 1.32
N GLY A 144 -7.54 -2.18 0.03
CA GLY A 144 -7.08 -1.25 -1.00
C GLY A 144 -7.34 -1.74 -2.41
N GLY A 145 -8.60 -1.99 -2.76
CA GLY A 145 -8.98 -2.33 -4.13
C GLY A 145 -8.82 -1.14 -5.06
N GLY A 146 -7.72 -1.08 -5.80
CA GLY A 146 -7.59 -0.19 -6.96
C GLY A 146 -8.54 -0.61 -8.09
N PRO A 147 -8.79 0.27 -9.08
CA PRO A 147 -9.78 0.06 -10.15
C PRO A 147 -9.54 -1.19 -11.02
N GLU A 148 -8.32 -1.70 -11.10
CA GLU A 148 -7.99 -2.90 -11.90
C GLU A 148 -8.61 -4.21 -11.37
N THR A 149 -8.81 -4.31 -10.05
CA THR A 149 -9.42 -5.51 -9.45
C THR A 149 -10.88 -5.66 -9.83
N ARG A 150 -11.60 -4.57 -10.13
CA ARG A 150 -13.00 -4.62 -10.59
C ARG A 150 -13.13 -5.11 -12.04
N HIS A 151 -12.16 -4.78 -12.88
CA HIS A 151 -12.24 -5.16 -14.30
C HIS A 151 -11.99 -6.65 -14.51
N ARG A 152 -11.13 -7.28 -13.72
CA ARG A 152 -10.85 -8.72 -13.79
C ARG A 152 -12.01 -9.57 -13.26
N GLN A 153 -12.74 -9.10 -12.24
CA GLN A 153 -13.92 -9.82 -11.72
C GLN A 153 -15.12 -9.77 -12.66
N SER A 154 -15.25 -8.71 -13.48
CA SER A 154 -16.33 -8.64 -14.48
C SER A 154 -16.08 -9.54 -15.69
N LEU A 155 -14.84 -9.82 -16.04
CA LEU A 155 -14.48 -10.72 -17.15
C LEU A 155 -14.57 -12.21 -16.77
N SER A 156 -14.43 -12.58 -15.50
CA SER A 156 -14.57 -13.98 -15.06
C SER A 156 -16.01 -14.43 -14.86
N LYS A 157 -16.98 -13.52 -14.89
CA LYS A 157 -18.41 -13.81 -14.77
C LYS A 157 -19.16 -13.94 -16.11
N ALA A 158 -18.49 -13.77 -17.23
CA ALA A 158 -19.08 -14.05 -18.54
C ALA A 158 -18.94 -15.54 -18.83
N THR A 159 -19.92 -16.33 -18.43
CA THR A 159 -20.10 -17.72 -18.84
C THR A 159 -20.44 -17.76 -20.34
N PRO A 160 -19.67 -18.45 -21.19
CA PRO A 160 -20.09 -18.70 -22.56
C PRO A 160 -21.01 -19.91 -22.54
N GLY A 161 -22.28 -19.71 -22.81
CA GLY A 161 -23.19 -20.80 -23.07
C GLY A 161 -24.61 -20.45 -22.75
N GLU A 162 -25.35 -20.06 -23.78
CA GLU A 162 -26.66 -20.59 -24.15
C GLU A 162 -27.37 -19.60 -25.07
N GLY A 163 -27.84 -20.11 -26.17
CA GLY A 163 -28.77 -19.39 -26.99
C GLY A 163 -28.48 -19.42 -28.49
N ARG A 164 -28.45 -20.62 -29.08
CA ARG A 164 -28.66 -20.74 -30.54
C ARG A 164 -30.17 -20.75 -30.80
N PRO A 165 -30.74 -19.76 -31.46
CA PRO A 165 -32.10 -19.88 -31.95
C PRO A 165 -32.10 -20.78 -33.20
N SER A 166 -32.90 -21.83 -33.18
CA SER A 166 -33.23 -22.65 -34.35
C SER A 166 -34.01 -21.83 -35.37
N ALA A 167 -33.61 -21.92 -36.65
CA ALA A 167 -34.31 -21.35 -37.78
C ALA A 167 -35.64 -22.07 -38.00
N PRO A 168 -36.72 -21.35 -38.44
CA PRO A 168 -37.94 -21.97 -38.88
C PRO A 168 -37.82 -22.48 -40.31
N ARG A 169 -38.52 -23.57 -40.56
CA ARG A 169 -38.75 -24.15 -41.90
C ARG A 169 -39.74 -23.31 -42.69
#